data_0a3574e27590d11d9212cc879e94d707
#
_entry.id   0a3574e27590d11d9212cc879e94d707
#
_cell.length_a   1.000
_cell.length_b   1.000
_cell.length_c   1.000
_cell.angle_alpha   90.00
_cell.angle_beta   90.00
_cell.angle_gamma   90.00
#
_symmetry.space_group_name_H-M   'P 1'
#
loop_
_entity.id
_entity.type
_entity.pdbx_description
1 polymer ?
#
loop_
_entity_poly.entity_id
_entity_poly.type
_entity_poly.pdbx_seq_one_letter_code
_entity_poly.pdbx_strand_id
1 'polypeptide(L)'
;MKHIVLVFLFAASLITFGALGRDLAPVVDYDNVPVATGSGKAASAQAVSVAISNAATKGKRVWNVQRTAPDKMHATYSVRQHTVVVDIAYSDKAYSIHYAASDNMKYSDASGKKMIHPYYNNWVGELQRGISTELSKL
;
A
#
# COMPACT_ATOMS: atom_id res chain seq x y z
N MET A 1 -24.27 -9.18 70.16
CA MET A 1 -24.40 -8.56 68.85
C MET A 1 -23.08 -8.71 68.11
N LYS A 2 -23.07 -9.61 67.15
CA LYS A 2 -21.84 -9.88 66.35
C LYS A 2 -21.96 -9.07 65.04
N HIS A 3 -21.11 -8.08 64.88
CA HIS A 3 -21.03 -7.32 63.61
C HIS A 3 -20.18 -8.10 62.64
N ILE A 4 -20.82 -8.61 61.58
CA ILE A 4 -20.13 -9.21 60.45
C ILE A 4 -19.77 -8.07 59.51
N VAL A 5 -18.45 -7.80 59.43
CA VAL A 5 -17.90 -6.88 58.44
C VAL A 5 -17.67 -7.67 57.15
N LEU A 6 -18.52 -7.39 56.19
CA LEU A 6 -18.40 -7.95 54.83
C LEU A 6 -17.39 -7.16 54.05
N VAL A 7 -16.18 -7.70 53.89
CA VAL A 7 -15.13 -7.12 53.05
C VAL A 7 -15.43 -7.49 51.60
N PHE A 8 -15.90 -6.52 50.82
CA PHE A 8 -15.98 -6.65 49.38
C PHE A 8 -14.58 -6.52 48.75
N LEU A 9 -14.03 -7.64 48.36
CA LEU A 9 -12.82 -7.65 47.55
C LEU A 9 -13.24 -7.26 46.12
N PHE A 10 -13.00 -6.01 45.75
CA PHE A 10 -13.07 -5.57 44.35
C PHE A 10 -11.85 -6.12 43.61
N ALA A 11 -12.02 -7.21 42.87
CA ALA A 11 -11.04 -7.69 41.93
C ALA A 11 -11.05 -6.72 40.73
N ALA A 12 -10.15 -5.75 40.72
CA ALA A 12 -9.89 -4.93 39.55
C ALA A 12 -9.24 -5.82 38.49
N SER A 13 -10.06 -6.34 37.57
CA SER A 13 -9.55 -6.97 36.34
C SER A 13 -8.89 -5.88 35.52
N LEU A 14 -7.56 -5.79 35.57
CA LEU A 14 -6.74 -5.05 34.64
C LEU A 14 -6.87 -5.74 33.28
N ILE A 15 -7.81 -5.27 32.47
CA ILE A 15 -7.85 -5.61 31.05
C ILE A 15 -6.64 -4.88 30.46
N THR A 16 -5.53 -5.57 30.38
CA THR A 16 -4.41 -5.12 29.54
C THR A 16 -4.90 -5.19 28.08
N PHE A 17 -5.37 -4.08 27.56
CA PHE A 17 -5.47 -3.89 26.14
C PHE A 17 -4.04 -3.96 25.59
N GLY A 18 -3.66 -5.16 25.16
CA GLY A 18 -2.39 -5.35 24.49
C GLY A 18 -2.28 -4.38 23.33
N ALA A 19 -1.17 -3.66 23.27
CA ALA A 19 -0.83 -2.73 22.20
C ALA A 19 -0.55 -3.43 20.86
N LEU A 20 -1.22 -4.55 20.59
CA LEU A 20 -1.16 -5.37 19.40
C LEU A 20 -2.02 -4.74 18.30
N GLY A 21 -1.50 -3.77 17.56
CA GLY A 21 -2.17 -3.25 16.38
C GLY A 21 -2.03 -1.76 16.12
N ARG A 22 -1.36 -0.98 17.01
CA ARG A 22 -1.12 0.44 16.76
C ARG A 22 -0.15 0.71 15.61
N ASP A 23 0.68 -0.29 15.24
CA ASP A 23 1.75 -0.14 14.26
C ASP A 23 1.38 -0.66 12.87
N LEU A 24 0.19 -1.25 12.69
CA LEU A 24 -0.25 -1.80 11.43
C LEU A 24 -1.43 -1.03 10.86
N ALA A 25 -1.46 -0.92 9.54
CA ALA A 25 -2.55 -0.33 8.79
C ALA A 25 -3.11 -1.33 7.78
N PRO A 26 -4.39 -1.24 7.39
CA PRO A 26 -4.90 -2.00 6.27
C PRO A 26 -4.12 -1.70 4.99
N VAL A 27 -3.81 -2.74 4.22
CA VAL A 27 -3.21 -2.57 2.89
C VAL A 27 -4.18 -1.81 2.00
N VAL A 28 -3.72 -0.74 1.38
CA VAL A 28 -4.50 0.02 0.41
C VAL A 28 -4.10 -0.41 -0.99
N ASP A 29 -5.04 -0.96 -1.72
CA ASP A 29 -4.93 -1.26 -3.15
C ASP A 29 -5.59 -0.15 -3.98
N TYR A 30 -5.11 0.02 -5.21
CA TYR A 30 -5.68 0.94 -6.18
C TYR A 30 -6.25 0.12 -7.33
N ASP A 31 -7.58 0.15 -7.48
CA ASP A 31 -8.29 -0.64 -8.47
C ASP A 31 -8.84 0.25 -9.58
N ASN A 32 -8.48 -0.08 -10.82
CA ASN A 32 -9.02 0.57 -12.02
C ASN A 32 -9.03 2.09 -11.95
N VAL A 33 -7.90 2.67 -11.55
CA VAL A 33 -7.73 4.12 -11.54
C VAL A 33 -7.76 4.61 -12.99
N PRO A 34 -8.66 5.53 -13.33
CA PRO A 34 -8.77 6.02 -14.72
C PRO A 34 -7.47 6.70 -15.18
N VAL A 35 -7.09 6.43 -16.42
CA VAL A 35 -6.03 7.18 -17.10
C VAL A 35 -6.58 8.56 -17.47
N ALA A 36 -6.14 9.59 -16.75
CA ALA A 36 -6.49 10.97 -16.98
C ALA A 36 -5.30 11.73 -17.61
N THR A 37 -5.41 12.08 -18.88
CA THR A 37 -4.39 12.86 -19.61
C THR A 37 -4.67 14.35 -19.48
N GLY A 38 -3.61 15.15 -19.51
CA GLY A 38 -3.75 16.61 -19.46
C GLY A 38 -4.37 17.19 -20.73
N SER A 39 -4.18 16.53 -21.86
CA SER A 39 -4.76 16.94 -23.13
C SER A 39 -6.24 16.56 -23.28
N GLY A 40 -6.76 15.68 -22.42
CA GLY A 40 -8.10 15.09 -22.57
C GLY A 40 -8.22 14.09 -23.72
N LYS A 41 -7.12 13.83 -24.45
CA LYS A 41 -7.09 12.82 -25.52
C LYS A 41 -6.76 11.44 -24.94
N ALA A 42 -7.25 10.40 -25.61
CA ALA A 42 -6.91 9.03 -25.25
C ALA A 42 -5.40 8.78 -25.38
N ALA A 43 -4.82 8.14 -24.37
CA ALA A 43 -3.43 7.68 -24.42
C ALA A 43 -3.38 6.25 -24.98
N SER A 44 -2.24 5.86 -25.55
CA SER A 44 -1.99 4.45 -25.88
C SER A 44 -1.55 3.68 -24.63
N ALA A 45 -1.73 2.36 -24.64
CA ALA A 45 -1.20 1.51 -23.56
C ALA A 45 0.31 1.65 -23.42
N GLN A 46 1.04 1.84 -24.53
CA GLN A 46 2.50 2.10 -24.51
C GLN A 46 2.82 3.40 -23.78
N ALA A 47 2.08 4.49 -24.04
CA ALA A 47 2.28 5.76 -23.36
C ALA A 47 1.98 5.65 -21.85
N VAL A 48 0.94 4.89 -21.47
CA VAL A 48 0.64 4.60 -20.08
C VAL A 48 1.78 3.82 -19.41
N SER A 49 2.31 2.80 -20.08
CA SER A 49 3.48 2.03 -19.59
C SER A 49 4.68 2.92 -19.33
N VAL A 50 4.98 3.83 -20.23
CA VAL A 50 6.10 4.79 -20.09
C VAL A 50 5.85 5.73 -18.91
N ALA A 51 4.63 6.24 -18.76
CA ALA A 51 4.26 7.10 -17.63
C ALA A 51 4.44 6.39 -16.28
N ILE A 52 4.00 5.14 -16.17
CA ILE A 52 4.18 4.32 -14.95
C ILE A 52 5.67 4.13 -14.68
N SER A 53 6.46 3.75 -15.67
CA SER A 53 7.90 3.55 -15.53
C SER A 53 8.62 4.83 -15.12
N ASN A 54 8.25 5.97 -15.68
CA ASN A 54 8.80 7.27 -15.32
C ASN A 54 8.48 7.64 -13.87
N ALA A 55 7.23 7.44 -13.45
CA ALA A 55 6.83 7.70 -12.07
C ALA A 55 7.63 6.84 -11.08
N ALA A 56 7.83 5.57 -11.40
CA ALA A 56 8.57 4.63 -10.57
C ALA A 56 10.07 4.96 -10.49
N THR A 57 10.70 5.31 -11.62
CA THR A 57 12.17 5.45 -11.71
C THR A 57 12.68 6.87 -11.49
N LYS A 58 11.84 7.89 -11.69
CA LYS A 58 12.23 9.31 -11.61
C LYS A 58 11.62 10.04 -10.41
N GLY A 59 10.82 9.35 -9.60
CA GLY A 59 10.19 9.93 -8.42
C GLY A 59 11.16 10.11 -7.25
N LYS A 60 10.64 10.65 -6.15
CA LYS A 60 11.39 10.80 -4.89
C LYS A 60 11.94 9.48 -4.37
N ARG A 61 11.21 8.39 -4.60
CA ARG A 61 11.64 7.02 -4.31
C ARG A 61 11.84 6.30 -5.64
N VAL A 62 13.00 5.70 -5.80
CA VAL A 62 13.32 4.98 -7.02
C VAL A 62 12.91 3.53 -6.86
N TRP A 63 11.96 3.12 -7.67
CA TRP A 63 11.50 1.74 -7.76
C TRP A 63 12.21 1.03 -8.91
N ASN A 64 12.53 -0.23 -8.70
CA ASN A 64 12.95 -1.11 -9.79
C ASN A 64 11.71 -1.66 -10.48
N VAL A 65 11.60 -1.47 -11.79
CA VAL A 65 10.45 -1.89 -12.59
C VAL A 65 10.85 -3.04 -13.51
N GLN A 66 10.05 -4.09 -13.49
CA GLN A 66 10.20 -5.24 -14.36
C GLN A 66 8.87 -5.56 -15.04
N ARG A 67 8.86 -5.56 -16.37
CA ARG A 67 7.69 -6.02 -17.12
C ARG A 67 7.54 -7.54 -16.98
N THR A 68 6.36 -8.00 -16.59
CA THR A 68 6.06 -9.43 -16.40
C THR A 68 5.12 -9.96 -17.46
N ALA A 69 4.37 -9.08 -18.12
CA ALA A 69 3.47 -9.38 -19.23
C ALA A 69 3.27 -8.11 -20.05
N PRO A 70 2.64 -8.16 -21.26
CA PRO A 70 2.40 -6.97 -22.08
C PRO A 70 1.63 -5.86 -21.36
N ASP A 71 0.78 -6.21 -20.40
CA ASP A 71 -0.10 -5.32 -19.64
C ASP A 71 0.17 -5.32 -18.13
N LYS A 72 1.32 -5.86 -17.71
CA LYS A 72 1.68 -5.99 -16.30
C LYS A 72 3.16 -5.72 -16.04
N MET A 73 3.43 -5.15 -14.89
CA MET A 73 4.77 -5.00 -14.38
C MET A 73 4.82 -5.17 -12.86
N HIS A 74 5.97 -5.57 -12.35
CA HIS A 74 6.29 -5.48 -10.94
C HIS A 74 7.10 -4.22 -10.69
N ALA A 75 6.83 -3.54 -9.59
CA ALA A 75 7.68 -2.48 -9.07
C ALA A 75 8.15 -2.84 -7.67
N THR A 76 9.46 -2.77 -7.44
CA THR A 76 10.09 -3.10 -6.16
C THR A 76 10.78 -1.88 -5.60
N TYR A 77 10.49 -1.57 -4.36
CA TYR A 77 11.17 -0.55 -3.58
C TYR A 77 11.87 -1.17 -2.39
N SER A 78 13.15 -0.89 -2.25
CA SER A 78 13.95 -1.35 -1.11
C SER A 78 14.64 -0.18 -0.44
N VAL A 79 14.52 -0.10 0.87
CA VAL A 79 15.19 0.90 1.69
C VAL A 79 15.59 0.28 3.01
N ARG A 80 16.88 0.39 3.35
CA ARG A 80 17.46 -0.28 4.53
C ARG A 80 17.19 -1.79 4.45
N GLN A 81 16.46 -2.36 5.43
CA GLN A 81 16.10 -3.78 5.49
C GLN A 81 14.65 -4.04 5.04
N HIS A 82 13.96 -3.03 4.50
CA HIS A 82 12.58 -3.12 4.08
C HIS A 82 12.49 -3.28 2.58
N THR A 83 11.64 -4.19 2.12
CA THR A 83 11.35 -4.36 0.69
C THR A 83 9.84 -4.47 0.51
N VAL A 84 9.32 -3.78 -0.49
CA VAL A 84 7.94 -3.93 -0.94
C VAL A 84 7.91 -4.16 -2.43
N VAL A 85 7.00 -5.03 -2.86
CA VAL A 85 6.73 -5.33 -4.26
C VAL A 85 5.25 -5.12 -4.52
N VAL A 86 4.94 -4.39 -5.57
CA VAL A 86 3.58 -4.21 -6.07
C VAL A 86 3.43 -4.75 -7.48
N ASP A 87 2.25 -5.27 -7.77
CA ASP A 87 1.81 -5.63 -9.10
C ASP A 87 1.05 -4.45 -9.71
N ILE A 88 1.45 -4.03 -10.89
CA ILE A 88 0.78 -2.97 -11.64
C ILE A 88 0.23 -3.57 -12.92
N ALA A 89 -1.09 -3.59 -13.02
CA ALA A 89 -1.80 -3.93 -14.25
C ALA A 89 -2.25 -2.63 -14.92
N TYR A 90 -2.17 -2.55 -16.23
CA TYR A 90 -2.54 -1.32 -16.95
C TYR A 90 -3.08 -1.60 -18.33
N SER A 91 -3.84 -0.64 -18.81
CA SER A 91 -4.35 -0.55 -20.19
C SER A 91 -4.25 0.91 -20.66
N ASP A 92 -4.78 1.21 -21.81
CA ASP A 92 -4.94 2.58 -22.29
C ASP A 92 -5.97 3.40 -21.47
N LYS A 93 -6.80 2.74 -20.66
CA LYS A 93 -7.93 3.37 -19.96
C LYS A 93 -7.81 3.43 -18.46
N ALA A 94 -7.12 2.48 -17.84
CA ALA A 94 -7.03 2.36 -16.40
C ALA A 94 -5.76 1.61 -15.95
N TYR A 95 -5.39 1.80 -14.70
CA TYR A 95 -4.33 1.02 -14.06
C TYR A 95 -4.73 0.62 -12.64
N SER A 96 -4.13 -0.45 -12.16
CA SER A 96 -4.31 -0.96 -10.80
C SER A 96 -2.96 -1.20 -10.15
N ILE A 97 -2.86 -0.96 -8.84
CA ILE A 97 -1.66 -1.23 -8.05
C ILE A 97 -2.07 -2.09 -6.88
N HIS A 98 -1.55 -3.32 -6.82
CA HIS A 98 -1.85 -4.27 -5.75
C HIS A 98 -0.60 -4.69 -5.01
N TYR A 99 -0.74 -4.96 -3.72
CA TYR A 99 0.30 -5.61 -2.94
C TYR A 99 0.65 -6.97 -3.55
N ALA A 100 1.92 -7.22 -3.77
CA ALA A 100 2.41 -8.52 -4.23
C ALA A 100 3.23 -9.26 -3.18
N ALA A 101 4.21 -8.59 -2.58
CA ALA A 101 5.09 -9.16 -1.57
C ALA A 101 5.76 -8.07 -0.74
N SER A 102 6.27 -8.44 0.40
CA SER A 102 7.13 -7.56 1.20
C SER A 102 8.06 -8.35 2.09
N ASP A 103 9.14 -7.71 2.51
CA ASP A 103 10.05 -8.21 3.52
C ASP A 103 10.24 -7.15 4.61
N ASN A 104 10.21 -7.60 5.87
CA ASN A 104 10.36 -6.76 7.05
C ASN A 104 9.36 -5.59 7.13
N MET A 105 8.13 -5.80 6.67
CA MET A 105 7.03 -4.83 6.70
C MET A 105 5.89 -5.27 7.62
N LYS A 106 6.09 -6.30 8.43
CA LYS A 106 5.08 -6.84 9.36
C LYS A 106 3.75 -7.20 8.66
N TYR A 107 3.80 -7.63 7.41
CA TYR A 107 2.61 -8.05 6.68
C TYR A 107 1.95 -9.22 7.36
N SER A 108 0.62 -9.17 7.50
CA SER A 108 -0.20 -10.24 8.06
C SER A 108 -1.61 -10.20 7.47
N ASP A 109 -2.16 -11.38 7.21
CA ASP A 109 -3.56 -11.57 6.84
C ASP A 109 -4.30 -12.44 7.87
N ALA A 110 -3.68 -12.71 9.01
CA ALA A 110 -4.19 -13.61 10.05
C ALA A 110 -5.56 -13.17 10.62
N SER A 111 -5.89 -11.87 10.60
CA SER A 111 -7.17 -11.34 11.06
C SER A 111 -8.28 -11.38 10.00
N GLY A 112 -8.03 -11.94 8.81
CA GLY A 112 -8.92 -11.88 7.65
C GLY A 112 -8.81 -10.57 6.85
N LYS A 113 -8.02 -9.61 7.33
CA LYS A 113 -7.65 -8.38 6.63
C LYS A 113 -6.16 -8.35 6.39
N LYS A 114 -5.76 -7.86 5.24
CA LYS A 114 -4.35 -7.61 4.92
C LYS A 114 -3.88 -6.38 5.66
N MET A 115 -2.98 -6.58 6.61
CA MET A 115 -2.40 -5.54 7.45
C MET A 115 -0.90 -5.43 7.17
N ILE A 116 -0.36 -4.24 7.25
CA ILE A 116 1.06 -3.97 6.95
C ILE A 116 1.55 -2.74 7.68
N HIS A 117 2.86 -2.58 7.80
CA HIS A 117 3.45 -1.35 8.33
C HIS A 117 2.98 -0.13 7.52
N PRO A 118 2.57 0.98 8.18
CA PRO A 118 2.00 2.16 7.50
C PRO A 118 2.86 2.76 6.39
N TYR A 119 4.16 2.59 6.43
CA TYR A 119 5.07 3.08 5.38
C TYR A 119 4.75 2.51 4.00
N TYR A 120 4.22 1.27 3.94
CA TYR A 120 3.77 0.70 2.67
C TYR A 120 2.77 1.62 1.96
N ASN A 121 1.70 2.00 2.65
CA ASN A 121 0.67 2.86 2.07
C ASN A 121 1.21 4.24 1.68
N ASN A 122 2.15 4.77 2.46
CA ASN A 122 2.81 6.03 2.14
C ASN A 122 3.62 5.93 0.84
N TRP A 123 4.44 4.88 0.71
CA TRP A 123 5.30 4.70 -0.46
C TRP A 123 4.50 4.39 -1.72
N VAL A 124 3.50 3.52 -1.62
CA VAL A 124 2.63 3.19 -2.76
C VAL A 124 1.72 4.37 -3.13
N GLY A 125 1.25 5.13 -2.15
CA GLY A 125 0.50 6.36 -2.38
C GLY A 125 1.33 7.42 -3.13
N GLU A 126 2.61 7.57 -2.80
CA GLU A 126 3.54 8.44 -3.55
C GLU A 126 3.72 7.95 -4.99
N LEU A 127 3.87 6.64 -5.19
CA LEU A 127 3.95 6.05 -6.53
C LEU A 127 2.69 6.32 -7.35
N GLN A 128 1.52 6.11 -6.76
CA GLN A 128 0.24 6.36 -7.43
C GLN A 128 0.08 7.83 -7.84
N ARG A 129 0.41 8.76 -6.95
CA ARG A 129 0.39 10.20 -7.28
C ARG A 129 1.39 10.56 -8.36
N GLY A 130 2.58 9.93 -8.33
CA GLY A 130 3.58 10.08 -9.38
C GLY A 130 3.07 9.60 -10.75
N ILE A 131 2.38 8.47 -10.78
CA ILE A 131 1.75 7.95 -12.01
C ILE A 131 0.71 8.95 -12.54
N SER A 132 -0.16 9.44 -11.68
CA SER A 132 -1.16 10.47 -12.04
C SER A 132 -0.50 11.71 -12.63
N THR A 133 0.59 12.17 -12.03
CA THR A 133 1.35 13.32 -12.53
C THR A 133 1.96 13.06 -13.90
N GLU A 134 2.58 11.90 -14.11
CA GLU A 134 3.15 11.54 -15.41
C GLU A 134 2.08 11.40 -16.50
N LEU A 135 0.93 10.81 -16.18
CA LEU A 135 -0.20 10.71 -17.10
C LEU A 135 -0.76 12.09 -17.48
N SER A 136 -0.75 13.04 -16.56
CA SER A 136 -1.24 14.41 -16.82
C SER A 136 -0.36 15.18 -17.82
N LYS A 137 0.83 14.70 -18.12
CA LYS A 137 1.73 15.28 -19.13
C LYS A 137 1.41 14.83 -20.55
N LEU A 138 0.53 13.83 -20.72
CA LEU A 138 0.05 13.32 -22.02
C LEU A 138 -1.19 14.13 -22.54
#